data_6f039239a7081ee9612f110c33be457c
#
_entry.id   6f039239a7081ee9612f110c33be457c
#
_cell.length_a   1.000
_cell.length_b   1.000
_cell.length_c   1.000
_cell.angle_alpha   90.00
_cell.angle_beta   90.00
_cell.angle_gamma   90.00
#
_symmetry.space_group_name_H-M   'P 1'
#
loop_
_entity.id
_entity.type
_entity.pdbx_description
1 polymer ?
#
loop_
_entity_poly.entity_id
_entity_poly.type
_entity_poly.pdbx_seq_one_letter_code
_entity_poly.pdbx_strand_id
1 'polypeptide(L)'
;MRLVVRSAVVLAAAAAFSAGAQAQQVNLKMQATWPSSLTLYENFTYFAERVNKMAGGSLKIETMPAGQVVPAFEVLDATHKKVLDGAHAWSGYWVGKNKAAILCTGGPGGTFGMDMIDTIGWMHHGGGIDFCNEFFQKELKLNVQWFPILPSGPQAFGWFKRPVKNLADFKGMKCRQTGMAAEVFQRMGMQTVNMPGGEIIPAAQRGVIDCAEWIGGEEDLRLGFQNVWKYHYTPGMHENVTIGEVIFNMDVWKSLKPEHQEMIKSAANETFLVWWAKWQRQNADALKILQEKHGVRILRTPPDILYAFLKTWDVIAAEEGAKSPFFKKVHDSQRAYASLVVPAKRFMFPPYSFAANYYWPEGGAKAAAKKK
;
A
#
# COMPACT_ATOMS: atom_id res chain seq x y z
N MET A 1 56.53 -5.96 47.82
CA MET A 1 55.27 -6.75 47.74
C MET A 1 53.99 -5.96 47.94
N ARG A 2 53.96 -4.84 48.68
CA ARG A 2 52.69 -4.05 48.87
C ARG A 2 52.29 -3.12 47.70
N LEU A 3 53.20 -2.73 46.81
CA LEU A 3 52.91 -1.87 45.64
C LEU A 3 52.29 -2.68 44.47
N VAL A 4 52.69 -3.92 44.26
CA VAL A 4 52.20 -4.78 43.17
C VAL A 4 50.75 -5.21 43.39
N VAL A 5 50.32 -5.39 44.65
CA VAL A 5 48.94 -5.78 44.98
C VAL A 5 47.95 -4.62 44.76
N ARG A 6 48.36 -3.36 44.96
CA ARG A 6 47.48 -2.21 44.73
C ARG A 6 47.22 -1.95 43.24
N SER A 7 48.22 -2.20 42.38
CA SER A 7 48.02 -2.05 40.92
C SER A 7 47.12 -3.13 40.32
N ALA A 8 47.18 -4.37 40.84
CA ALA A 8 46.33 -5.45 40.38
C ALA A 8 44.84 -5.24 40.75
N VAL A 9 44.55 -4.66 41.92
CA VAL A 9 43.18 -4.37 42.35
C VAL A 9 42.55 -3.22 41.54
N VAL A 10 43.32 -2.21 41.15
CA VAL A 10 42.82 -1.10 40.30
C VAL A 10 42.55 -1.58 38.88
N LEU A 11 43.35 -2.47 38.29
CA LEU A 11 43.10 -3.06 36.99
C LEU A 11 41.87 -4.02 36.98
N ALA A 12 41.67 -4.76 38.06
CA ALA A 12 40.51 -5.62 38.19
C ALA A 12 39.19 -4.82 38.36
N ALA A 13 39.23 -3.70 39.08
CA ALA A 13 38.08 -2.79 39.21
C ALA A 13 37.77 -2.05 37.89
N ALA A 14 38.77 -1.67 37.08
CA ALA A 14 38.57 -1.06 35.76
C ALA A 14 38.00 -2.07 34.75
N ALA A 15 38.38 -3.35 34.83
CA ALA A 15 37.81 -4.43 33.98
C ALA A 15 36.35 -4.78 34.38
N ALA A 16 35.96 -4.63 35.64
CA ALA A 16 34.57 -4.88 36.08
C ALA A 16 33.60 -3.75 35.68
N PHE A 17 34.11 -2.50 35.46
CA PHE A 17 33.26 -1.41 34.94
C PHE A 17 33.10 -1.41 33.43
N SER A 18 33.85 -2.22 32.69
CA SER A 18 33.71 -2.42 31.23
C SER A 18 32.77 -3.60 30.86
N ALA A 19 32.16 -4.25 31.83
CA ALA A 19 30.95 -5.07 31.53
C ALA A 19 29.84 -4.08 31.14
N GLY A 20 29.89 -3.62 29.90
CA GLY A 20 28.96 -2.67 29.34
C GLY A 20 27.55 -3.15 29.67
N ALA A 21 26.76 -2.29 30.28
CA ALA A 21 25.33 -2.50 30.40
C ALA A 21 24.82 -2.81 29.01
N GLN A 22 24.64 -4.10 28.74
CA GLN A 22 24.03 -4.55 27.48
C GLN A 22 22.63 -3.97 27.51
N ALA A 23 22.43 -2.86 26.78
CA ALA A 23 21.14 -2.19 26.75
C ALA A 23 20.10 -3.25 26.41
N GLN A 24 19.11 -3.39 27.28
CA GLN A 24 18.05 -4.38 27.10
C GLN A 24 17.46 -4.20 25.70
N GLN A 25 17.47 -5.26 24.88
CA GLN A 25 16.91 -5.25 23.54
C GLN A 25 15.41 -4.92 23.62
N VAL A 26 14.98 -3.93 22.85
CA VAL A 26 13.58 -3.61 22.67
C VAL A 26 13.02 -4.59 21.62
N ASN A 27 11.98 -5.35 21.95
CA ASN A 27 11.31 -6.25 21.03
C ASN A 27 9.91 -5.74 20.74
N LEU A 28 9.59 -5.56 19.45
CA LEU A 28 8.29 -5.11 18.96
C LEU A 28 7.60 -6.23 18.20
N LYS A 29 6.38 -6.58 18.60
CA LYS A 29 5.54 -7.58 17.93
C LYS A 29 4.54 -6.88 17.02
N MET A 30 4.65 -7.11 15.72
CA MET A 30 3.86 -6.41 14.72
C MET A 30 3.21 -7.39 13.74
N GLN A 31 1.93 -7.19 13.41
CA GLN A 31 1.18 -8.06 12.51
C GLN A 31 0.75 -7.34 11.24
N ALA A 32 0.86 -8.06 10.10
CA ALA A 32 0.35 -7.60 8.82
C ALA A 32 -1.13 -7.96 8.61
N THR A 33 -1.79 -7.24 7.69
CA THR A 33 -3.12 -7.60 7.17
C THR A 33 -3.07 -8.62 6.04
N TRP A 34 -1.87 -9.08 5.66
CA TRP A 34 -1.61 -9.96 4.51
C TRP A 34 -1.16 -11.35 4.91
N PRO A 35 -1.55 -12.39 4.12
CA PRO A 35 -0.95 -13.72 4.19
C PRO A 35 0.56 -13.69 3.91
N SER A 36 1.29 -14.62 4.50
CA SER A 36 2.76 -14.72 4.33
C SER A 36 3.21 -15.06 2.90
N SER A 37 2.30 -15.56 2.05
CA SER A 37 2.59 -15.90 0.65
C SER A 37 2.70 -14.68 -0.28
N LEU A 38 2.28 -13.50 0.17
CA LEU A 38 2.22 -12.29 -0.66
C LEU A 38 3.49 -11.44 -0.56
N THR A 39 3.79 -10.71 -1.64
CA THR A 39 4.90 -9.75 -1.62
C THR A 39 4.64 -8.57 -0.69
N LEU A 40 3.37 -8.32 -0.37
CA LEU A 40 2.98 -7.36 0.67
C LEU A 40 3.55 -7.72 2.04
N TYR A 41 3.56 -9.01 2.37
CA TYR A 41 4.20 -9.49 3.60
C TYR A 41 5.73 -9.46 3.49
N GLU A 42 6.28 -9.77 2.31
CA GLU A 42 7.71 -9.62 2.06
C GLU A 42 8.18 -8.15 2.21
N ASN A 43 7.35 -7.17 1.81
CA ASN A 43 7.62 -5.74 2.05
C ASN A 43 7.77 -5.46 3.55
N PHE A 44 6.87 -6.01 4.35
CA PHE A 44 6.90 -5.84 5.80
C PHE A 44 8.12 -6.51 6.45
N THR A 45 8.45 -7.74 6.03
CA THR A 45 9.66 -8.42 6.53
C THR A 45 10.93 -7.69 6.14
N TYR A 46 11.01 -7.18 4.90
CA TYR A 46 12.14 -6.37 4.46
C TYR A 46 12.31 -5.11 5.33
N PHE A 47 11.21 -4.37 5.58
CA PHE A 47 11.24 -3.22 6.49
C PHE A 47 11.79 -3.59 7.87
N ALA A 48 11.26 -4.67 8.46
CA ALA A 48 11.71 -5.14 9.78
C ALA A 48 13.18 -5.55 9.78
N GLU A 49 13.63 -6.27 8.77
CA GLU A 49 15.05 -6.66 8.60
C GLU A 49 15.97 -5.45 8.50
N ARG A 50 15.56 -4.39 7.77
CA ARG A 50 16.34 -3.16 7.66
C ARG A 50 16.48 -2.46 9.03
N VAL A 51 15.38 -2.30 9.77
CA VAL A 51 15.40 -1.75 11.12
C VAL A 51 16.29 -2.60 12.03
N ASN A 52 16.08 -3.92 12.07
CA ASN A 52 16.81 -4.85 12.92
C ASN A 52 18.32 -4.81 12.65
N LYS A 53 18.70 -4.72 11.35
CA LYS A 53 20.10 -4.62 10.93
C LYS A 53 20.75 -3.32 11.39
N MET A 54 20.06 -2.19 11.20
CA MET A 54 20.57 -0.87 11.63
C MET A 54 20.69 -0.77 13.15
N ALA A 55 19.75 -1.38 13.87
CA ALA A 55 19.70 -1.35 15.32
C ALA A 55 20.79 -2.19 16.02
N GLY A 56 21.49 -3.07 15.30
CA GLY A 56 22.63 -3.84 15.83
C GLY A 56 22.32 -4.63 17.10
N GLY A 57 21.07 -5.12 17.24
CA GLY A 57 20.61 -5.88 18.42
C GLY A 57 19.96 -5.04 19.53
N SER A 58 19.95 -3.70 19.44
CA SER A 58 19.29 -2.85 20.42
C SER A 58 17.78 -2.73 20.25
N LEU A 59 17.26 -2.94 19.01
CA LEU A 59 15.83 -3.00 18.66
C LEU A 59 15.61 -4.21 17.74
N LYS A 60 14.51 -4.92 17.96
CA LYS A 60 14.05 -6.01 17.10
C LYS A 60 12.56 -5.86 16.80
N ILE A 61 12.21 -5.85 15.53
CA ILE A 61 10.84 -6.00 15.06
C ILE A 61 10.62 -7.45 14.68
N GLU A 62 9.60 -8.07 15.25
CA GLU A 62 9.11 -9.41 14.93
C GLU A 62 7.83 -9.27 14.11
N THR A 63 7.85 -9.81 12.89
CA THR A 63 6.73 -9.72 11.95
C THR A 63 5.86 -10.97 12.00
N MET A 64 4.55 -10.77 11.98
CA MET A 64 3.54 -11.83 11.99
C MET A 64 2.59 -11.64 10.80
N PRO A 65 2.21 -12.73 10.09
CA PRO A 65 1.22 -12.66 9.02
C PRO A 65 -0.20 -12.45 9.57
N ALA A 66 -1.13 -12.15 8.66
CA ALA A 66 -2.55 -11.99 8.97
C ALA A 66 -3.12 -13.17 9.75
N GLY A 67 -3.91 -12.87 10.78
CA GLY A 67 -4.64 -13.87 11.57
C GLY A 67 -3.81 -14.56 12.64
N GLN A 68 -2.54 -14.23 12.84
CA GLN A 68 -1.71 -14.89 13.86
C GLN A 68 -2.08 -14.45 15.27
N VAL A 69 -2.43 -13.19 15.48
CA VAL A 69 -2.85 -12.65 16.80
C VAL A 69 -4.30 -12.18 16.75
N VAL A 70 -4.65 -11.39 15.72
CA VAL A 70 -6.01 -10.87 15.51
C VAL A 70 -6.42 -11.04 14.03
N PRO A 71 -7.73 -11.04 13.72
CA PRO A 71 -8.21 -10.99 12.34
C PRO A 71 -7.59 -9.82 11.56
N ALA A 72 -7.43 -9.97 10.24
CA ALA A 72 -6.68 -9.04 9.39
C ALA A 72 -7.12 -7.57 9.53
N PHE A 73 -8.44 -7.30 9.59
CA PHE A 73 -8.96 -5.93 9.67
C PHE A 73 -8.95 -5.33 11.09
N GLU A 74 -8.60 -6.13 12.11
CA GLU A 74 -8.57 -5.70 13.51
C GLU A 74 -7.19 -5.20 13.97
N VAL A 75 -6.17 -5.26 13.12
CA VAL A 75 -4.80 -4.88 13.50
C VAL A 75 -4.67 -3.43 13.97
N LEU A 76 -5.49 -2.50 13.43
CA LEU A 76 -5.50 -1.10 13.84
C LEU A 76 -5.97 -0.96 15.29
N ASP A 77 -7.10 -1.59 15.63
CA ASP A 77 -7.65 -1.55 16.97
C ASP A 77 -6.74 -2.28 17.98
N ALA A 78 -6.13 -3.39 17.56
CA ALA A 78 -5.15 -4.13 18.35
C ALA A 78 -3.89 -3.30 18.62
N THR A 79 -3.41 -2.54 17.63
CA THR A 79 -2.28 -1.63 17.79
C THR A 79 -2.65 -0.45 18.70
N HIS A 80 -3.82 0.16 18.51
CA HIS A 80 -4.31 1.22 19.40
C HIS A 80 -4.36 0.77 20.86
N LYS A 81 -4.86 -0.44 21.12
CA LYS A 81 -5.01 -1.01 22.47
C LYS A 81 -3.73 -1.65 23.02
N LYS A 82 -2.62 -1.58 22.29
CA LYS A 82 -1.32 -2.17 22.65
C LYS A 82 -1.37 -3.70 22.85
N VAL A 83 -2.29 -4.38 22.15
CA VAL A 83 -2.26 -5.85 21.97
C VAL A 83 -1.14 -6.22 21.01
N LEU A 84 -0.91 -5.36 20.01
CA LEU A 84 0.24 -5.34 19.10
C LEU A 84 1.04 -4.06 19.35
N ASP A 85 2.37 -4.14 19.21
CA ASP A 85 3.22 -2.96 19.25
C ASP A 85 3.10 -2.12 17.97
N GLY A 86 2.71 -2.76 16.88
CA GLY A 86 2.44 -2.13 15.60
C GLY A 86 1.81 -3.08 14.60
N ALA A 87 1.51 -2.55 13.42
CA ALA A 87 0.95 -3.32 12.33
C ALA A 87 1.40 -2.80 10.96
N HIS A 88 1.28 -3.66 9.94
CA HIS A 88 1.45 -3.30 8.53
C HIS A 88 0.12 -3.49 7.82
N ALA A 89 -0.40 -2.44 7.18
CA ALA A 89 -1.77 -2.41 6.73
C ALA A 89 -2.01 -1.44 5.54
N TRP A 90 -3.26 -1.25 5.22
CA TRP A 90 -3.75 -0.27 4.27
C TRP A 90 -4.94 0.50 4.85
N SER A 91 -4.80 1.81 4.99
CA SER A 91 -5.81 2.68 5.65
C SER A 91 -7.20 2.60 5.03
N GLY A 92 -7.30 2.24 3.75
CA GLY A 92 -8.58 2.09 3.06
C GLY A 92 -9.50 1.01 3.64
N TYR A 93 -8.98 0.06 4.43
CA TYR A 93 -9.80 -0.93 5.11
C TYR A 93 -10.70 -0.32 6.20
N TRP A 94 -10.37 0.87 6.67
CA TRP A 94 -11.09 1.52 7.79
C TRP A 94 -11.98 2.69 7.35
N VAL A 95 -12.34 2.79 6.06
CA VAL A 95 -13.31 3.79 5.58
C VAL A 95 -14.68 3.66 6.27
N GLY A 96 -15.00 2.47 6.81
CA GLY A 96 -16.17 2.26 7.64
C GLY A 96 -16.12 2.97 8.99
N LYS A 97 -14.91 3.27 9.52
CA LYS A 97 -14.73 4.10 10.72
C LYS A 97 -14.84 5.60 10.39
N ASN A 98 -14.18 6.00 9.31
CA ASN A 98 -14.24 7.38 8.77
C ASN A 98 -13.72 7.36 7.32
N LYS A 99 -14.52 7.88 6.38
CA LYS A 99 -14.21 7.86 4.95
C LYS A 99 -12.92 8.62 4.57
N ALA A 100 -12.47 9.56 5.41
CA ALA A 100 -11.20 10.27 5.18
C ALA A 100 -9.97 9.36 5.26
N ALA A 101 -10.09 8.12 5.77
CA ALA A 101 -9.03 7.11 5.74
C ALA A 101 -8.47 6.89 4.34
N ILE A 102 -9.32 6.98 3.31
CA ILE A 102 -8.93 6.78 1.91
C ILE A 102 -7.91 7.82 1.42
N LEU A 103 -7.92 9.02 1.98
CA LEU A 103 -7.03 10.10 1.55
C LEU A 103 -5.55 9.86 1.93
N CYS A 104 -5.31 8.91 2.86
CA CYS A 104 -3.96 8.47 3.21
C CYS A 104 -3.39 7.39 2.28
N THR A 105 -4.18 6.87 1.35
CA THR A 105 -3.80 5.74 0.50
C THR A 105 -3.41 6.11 -0.92
N GLY A 106 -3.51 7.35 -1.32
CA GLY A 106 -3.41 7.79 -2.71
C GLY A 106 -4.77 7.92 -3.41
N GLY A 107 -5.82 7.40 -2.79
CA GLY A 107 -7.23 7.64 -3.09
C GLY A 107 -7.77 7.16 -4.44
N PRO A 108 -9.10 7.06 -4.59
CA PRO A 108 -9.74 6.81 -5.87
C PRO A 108 -9.56 7.99 -6.84
N GLY A 109 -9.71 7.71 -8.14
CA GLY A 109 -9.67 8.74 -9.17
C GLY A 109 -8.27 9.20 -9.57
N GLY A 110 -7.21 8.48 -9.13
CA GLY A 110 -5.83 8.79 -9.48
C GLY A 110 -5.31 10.09 -8.88
N THR A 111 -5.87 10.50 -7.76
CA THR A 111 -5.47 11.69 -6.98
C THR A 111 -5.12 12.89 -7.89
N PHE A 112 -6.09 13.31 -8.71
CA PHE A 112 -5.95 14.42 -9.67
C PHE A 112 -4.86 14.22 -10.72
N GLY A 113 -4.54 12.97 -11.08
CA GLY A 113 -3.54 12.62 -12.08
C GLY A 113 -2.10 12.57 -11.58
N MET A 114 -1.88 12.64 -10.27
CA MET A 114 -0.58 12.36 -9.68
C MET A 114 -0.20 10.89 -9.88
N ASP A 115 1.05 10.63 -10.27
CA ASP A 115 1.62 9.29 -10.21
C ASP A 115 2.23 8.99 -8.83
N MET A 116 2.91 7.84 -8.70
CA MET A 116 3.52 7.43 -7.43
C MET A 116 4.52 8.45 -6.89
N ILE A 117 5.37 9.01 -7.76
CA ILE A 117 6.41 9.97 -7.35
C ILE A 117 5.76 11.30 -6.94
N ASP A 118 4.76 11.77 -7.68
CA ASP A 118 4.01 12.97 -7.33
C ASP A 118 3.29 12.80 -5.98
N THR A 119 2.70 11.61 -5.75
CA THR A 119 1.99 11.31 -4.50
C THR A 119 2.94 11.25 -3.31
N ILE A 120 4.12 10.64 -3.45
CA ILE A 120 5.15 10.67 -2.40
C ILE A 120 5.68 12.09 -2.19
N GLY A 121 5.80 12.87 -3.25
CA GLY A 121 6.11 14.29 -3.15
C GLY A 121 5.09 15.04 -2.29
N TRP A 122 3.79 14.80 -2.49
CA TRP A 122 2.74 15.35 -1.63
C TRP A 122 2.84 14.84 -0.19
N MET A 123 3.12 13.54 0.01
CA MET A 123 3.29 12.98 1.35
C MET A 123 4.39 13.70 2.15
N HIS A 124 5.55 13.95 1.53
CA HIS A 124 6.71 14.56 2.22
C HIS A 124 6.73 16.09 2.19
N HIS A 125 6.17 16.72 1.14
CA HIS A 125 6.29 18.17 0.91
C HIS A 125 4.94 18.88 0.83
N GLY A 126 3.83 18.15 0.72
CA GLY A 126 2.47 18.68 0.74
C GLY A 126 1.72 18.47 2.06
N GLY A 127 2.41 17.92 3.08
CA GLY A 127 1.82 17.68 4.41
C GLY A 127 1.10 16.35 4.56
N GLY A 128 1.18 15.43 3.58
CA GLY A 128 0.42 14.18 3.57
C GLY A 128 0.66 13.31 4.80
N ILE A 129 1.93 13.12 5.22
CA ILE A 129 2.28 12.34 6.41
C ILE A 129 1.66 12.96 7.68
N ASP A 130 1.71 14.27 7.81
CA ASP A 130 1.14 14.97 8.96
C ASP A 130 -0.39 14.86 8.97
N PHE A 131 -1.05 14.99 7.82
CA PHE A 131 -2.49 14.77 7.69
C PHE A 131 -2.91 13.34 8.06
N CYS A 132 -2.15 12.34 7.65
CA CYS A 132 -2.46 10.96 8.02
C CYS A 132 -2.28 10.71 9.52
N ASN A 133 -1.24 11.26 10.13
CA ASN A 133 -1.10 11.21 11.59
C ASN A 133 -2.19 12.01 12.30
N GLU A 134 -2.56 13.20 11.81
CA GLU A 134 -3.71 13.97 12.34
C GLU A 134 -5.00 13.17 12.25
N PHE A 135 -5.24 12.49 11.12
CA PHE A 135 -6.41 11.64 10.92
C PHE A 135 -6.52 10.56 12.00
N PHE A 136 -5.48 9.75 12.17
CA PHE A 136 -5.53 8.66 13.15
C PHE A 136 -5.60 9.18 14.59
N GLN A 137 -4.82 10.21 14.92
CA GLN A 137 -4.68 10.68 16.29
C GLN A 137 -5.82 11.60 16.73
N LYS A 138 -6.34 12.48 15.84
CA LYS A 138 -7.35 13.47 16.21
C LYS A 138 -8.76 13.09 15.72
N GLU A 139 -8.90 12.71 14.45
CA GLU A 139 -10.21 12.38 13.89
C GLU A 139 -10.73 11.03 14.39
N LEU A 140 -9.88 10.00 14.40
CA LEU A 140 -10.23 8.68 14.93
C LEU A 140 -9.93 8.52 16.43
N LYS A 141 -9.18 9.44 17.04
CA LYS A 141 -8.75 9.42 18.45
C LYS A 141 -8.01 8.14 18.82
N LEU A 142 -7.18 7.62 17.90
CA LEU A 142 -6.39 6.41 18.10
C LEU A 142 -4.98 6.75 18.57
N ASN A 143 -4.46 5.94 19.47
CA ASN A 143 -3.12 6.08 20.05
C ASN A 143 -2.07 5.41 19.15
N VAL A 144 -1.88 5.95 17.92
CA VAL A 144 -0.98 5.36 16.93
C VAL A 144 -0.14 6.42 16.21
N GLN A 145 1.05 5.97 15.71
CA GLN A 145 1.95 6.71 14.82
C GLN A 145 1.99 6.00 13.48
N TRP A 146 1.81 6.73 12.38
CA TRP A 146 1.68 6.23 11.01
C TRP A 146 2.88 6.61 10.13
N PHE A 147 3.34 5.68 9.26
CA PHE A 147 4.36 5.92 8.23
C PHE A 147 4.04 5.15 6.94
N PRO A 148 4.23 5.74 5.74
CA PRO A 148 4.11 5.02 4.48
C PRO A 148 5.31 4.09 4.27
N ILE A 149 5.06 2.83 3.87
CA ILE A 149 6.13 1.88 3.53
C ILE A 149 5.85 1.02 2.31
N LEU A 150 4.60 0.90 1.90
CA LEU A 150 4.18 0.00 0.84
C LEU A 150 3.63 0.80 -0.34
N PRO A 151 4.38 0.98 -1.43
CA PRO A 151 3.85 1.49 -2.68
C PRO A 151 3.21 0.36 -3.47
N SER A 152 2.07 0.62 -4.09
CA SER A 152 1.39 -0.31 -4.98
C SER A 152 0.63 0.43 -6.07
N GLY A 153 0.41 -0.22 -7.20
CA GLY A 153 -0.31 0.36 -8.32
C GLY A 153 0.58 0.82 -9.48
N PRO A 154 -0.01 1.26 -10.61
CA PRO A 154 -1.46 1.32 -10.79
C PRO A 154 -2.10 -0.06 -10.69
N GLN A 155 -3.22 -0.15 -9.96
CA GLN A 155 -3.93 -1.41 -9.83
C GLN A 155 -4.69 -1.75 -11.11
N ALA A 156 -4.86 -3.06 -11.33
CA ALA A 156 -5.73 -3.56 -12.38
C ALA A 156 -7.19 -3.22 -12.05
N PHE A 157 -8.01 -2.94 -13.07
CA PHE A 157 -9.45 -2.73 -12.89
C PHE A 157 -10.13 -3.93 -12.21
N GLY A 158 -9.69 -5.15 -12.55
CA GLY A 158 -10.08 -6.36 -11.85
C GLY A 158 -10.17 -7.58 -12.74
N TRP A 159 -10.60 -8.67 -12.13
CA TRP A 159 -10.82 -9.99 -12.71
C TRP A 159 -12.29 -10.33 -12.76
N PHE A 160 -12.72 -10.87 -13.89
CA PHE A 160 -14.13 -11.10 -14.18
C PHE A 160 -14.40 -12.51 -14.71
N LYS A 161 -15.54 -13.05 -14.32
CA LYS A 161 -16.05 -14.33 -14.83
C LYS A 161 -16.47 -14.25 -16.31
N ARG A 162 -16.90 -13.07 -16.76
CA ARG A 162 -17.35 -12.79 -18.13
C ARG A 162 -16.76 -11.47 -18.62
N PRO A 163 -16.69 -11.25 -19.95
CA PRO A 163 -16.21 -9.98 -20.48
C PRO A 163 -17.05 -8.80 -20.02
N VAL A 164 -16.37 -7.67 -19.79
CA VAL A 164 -16.94 -6.35 -19.49
C VAL A 164 -16.70 -5.43 -20.66
N LYS A 165 -17.74 -4.96 -21.32
CA LYS A 165 -17.66 -4.12 -22.51
C LYS A 165 -18.10 -2.68 -22.25
N ASN A 166 -19.02 -2.48 -21.31
CA ASN A 166 -19.57 -1.18 -20.94
C ASN A 166 -20.19 -1.23 -19.53
N LEU A 167 -20.71 -0.11 -19.06
CA LEU A 167 -21.31 0.02 -17.72
C LEU A 167 -22.54 -0.88 -17.50
N ALA A 168 -23.30 -1.19 -18.55
CA ALA A 168 -24.49 -2.05 -18.39
C ALA A 168 -24.13 -3.47 -17.94
N ASP A 169 -22.89 -3.91 -18.25
CA ASP A 169 -22.40 -5.22 -17.83
C ASP A 169 -22.21 -5.34 -16.31
N PHE A 170 -22.15 -4.21 -15.58
CA PHE A 170 -22.01 -4.20 -14.11
C PHE A 170 -23.30 -4.65 -13.40
N LYS A 171 -24.44 -4.48 -14.06
CA LYS A 171 -25.73 -4.82 -13.47
C LYS A 171 -25.78 -6.29 -13.06
N GLY A 172 -26.01 -6.52 -11.76
CA GLY A 172 -26.10 -7.85 -11.17
C GLY A 172 -24.76 -8.56 -10.93
N MET A 173 -23.62 -7.95 -11.28
CA MET A 173 -22.31 -8.48 -10.88
C MET A 173 -22.07 -8.27 -9.40
N LYS A 174 -21.66 -9.33 -8.72
CA LYS A 174 -21.27 -9.31 -7.33
C LYS A 174 -19.75 -9.37 -7.23
N CYS A 175 -19.14 -8.24 -6.91
CA CYS A 175 -17.69 -8.08 -6.94
C CYS A 175 -17.11 -7.82 -5.56
N ARG A 176 -15.97 -8.41 -5.26
CA ARG A 176 -15.17 -7.94 -4.15
C ARG A 176 -14.55 -6.61 -4.53
N GLN A 177 -14.84 -5.61 -3.73
CA GLN A 177 -14.26 -4.26 -3.81
C GLN A 177 -14.03 -3.75 -2.39
N THR A 178 -13.04 -2.89 -2.21
CA THR A 178 -12.68 -2.39 -0.89
C THR A 178 -12.48 -0.87 -0.88
N GLY A 179 -12.39 -0.28 0.31
CA GLY A 179 -12.22 1.15 0.46
C GLY A 179 -13.38 1.96 -0.15
N MET A 180 -13.09 3.18 -0.56
CA MET A 180 -14.08 4.05 -1.22
C MET A 180 -14.40 3.60 -2.65
N ALA A 181 -13.56 2.80 -3.28
CA ALA A 181 -13.84 2.22 -4.59
C ALA A 181 -15.12 1.36 -4.56
N ALA A 182 -15.39 0.67 -3.45
CA ALA A 182 -16.62 -0.09 -3.28
C ALA A 182 -17.87 0.77 -3.46
N GLU A 183 -17.92 1.97 -2.87
CA GLU A 183 -19.04 2.91 -3.01
C GLU A 183 -19.14 3.46 -4.45
N VAL A 184 -18.02 3.78 -5.08
CA VAL A 184 -17.99 4.23 -6.48
C VAL A 184 -18.61 3.17 -7.39
N PHE A 185 -18.15 1.92 -7.29
CA PHE A 185 -18.68 0.82 -8.12
C PHE A 185 -20.13 0.48 -7.83
N GLN A 186 -20.59 0.62 -6.58
CA GLN A 186 -22.03 0.49 -6.24
C GLN A 186 -22.86 1.53 -7.00
N ARG A 187 -22.45 2.80 -7.00
CA ARG A 187 -23.14 3.86 -7.75
C ARG A 187 -23.08 3.65 -9.28
N MET A 188 -22.07 2.92 -9.75
CA MET A 188 -21.93 2.50 -11.14
C MET A 188 -22.73 1.22 -11.48
N GLY A 189 -23.44 0.59 -10.52
CA GLY A 189 -24.35 -0.52 -10.73
C GLY A 189 -23.85 -1.91 -10.31
N MET A 190 -22.66 -2.04 -9.72
CA MET A 190 -22.19 -3.29 -9.14
C MET A 190 -22.79 -3.55 -7.76
N GLN A 191 -22.88 -4.81 -7.37
CA GLN A 191 -23.03 -5.20 -5.97
C GLN A 191 -21.63 -5.46 -5.40
N THR A 192 -21.24 -4.73 -4.34
CA THR A 192 -19.89 -4.86 -3.78
C THR A 192 -19.90 -5.57 -2.44
N VAL A 193 -18.86 -6.37 -2.20
CA VAL A 193 -18.61 -7.09 -0.94
C VAL A 193 -17.17 -6.80 -0.52
N ASN A 194 -16.97 -6.42 0.75
CA ASN A 194 -15.65 -6.21 1.31
C ASN A 194 -15.19 -7.47 2.05
N MET A 195 -13.95 -7.92 1.76
CA MET A 195 -13.31 -9.04 2.45
C MET A 195 -11.78 -8.95 2.33
N PRO A 196 -11.02 -9.52 3.30
CA PRO A 196 -9.56 -9.63 3.21
C PRO A 196 -9.10 -10.44 2.00
N GLY A 197 -7.88 -10.15 1.49
CA GLY A 197 -7.32 -10.80 0.31
C GLY A 197 -7.32 -12.33 0.37
N GLY A 198 -6.97 -12.93 1.51
CA GLY A 198 -6.96 -14.37 1.69
C GLY A 198 -8.33 -15.06 1.57
N GLU A 199 -9.43 -14.31 1.63
CA GLU A 199 -10.79 -14.84 1.53
C GLU A 199 -11.36 -14.77 0.10
N ILE A 200 -10.73 -14.04 -0.82
CA ILE A 200 -11.25 -13.77 -2.17
C ILE A 200 -11.42 -15.07 -2.97
N ILE A 201 -10.37 -15.87 -3.09
CA ILE A 201 -10.40 -17.09 -3.89
C ILE A 201 -11.36 -18.14 -3.32
N PRO A 202 -11.38 -18.41 -2.00
CA PRO A 202 -12.42 -19.25 -1.41
C PRO A 202 -13.84 -18.76 -1.69
N ALA A 203 -14.11 -17.45 -1.63
CA ALA A 203 -15.42 -16.89 -1.94
C ALA A 203 -15.79 -17.05 -3.42
N ALA A 204 -14.84 -16.83 -4.35
CA ALA A 204 -15.03 -17.03 -5.77
C ALA A 204 -15.33 -18.50 -6.13
N GLN A 205 -14.59 -19.44 -5.53
CA GLN A 205 -14.79 -20.88 -5.74
C GLN A 205 -16.18 -21.35 -5.27
N ARG A 206 -16.70 -20.76 -4.19
CA ARG A 206 -18.07 -21.03 -3.73
C ARG A 206 -19.16 -20.29 -4.51
N GLY A 207 -18.80 -19.47 -5.51
CA GLY A 207 -19.75 -18.67 -6.28
C GLY A 207 -20.37 -17.51 -5.53
N VAL A 208 -19.76 -17.06 -4.42
CA VAL A 208 -20.23 -15.90 -3.62
C VAL A 208 -19.99 -14.60 -4.38
N ILE A 209 -18.93 -14.54 -5.19
CA ILE A 209 -18.55 -13.38 -6.00
C ILE A 209 -18.25 -13.78 -7.45
N ASP A 210 -18.59 -12.90 -8.40
CA ASP A 210 -18.37 -13.08 -9.85
C ASP A 210 -17.10 -12.40 -10.34
N CYS A 211 -16.57 -11.47 -9.56
CA CYS A 211 -15.42 -10.64 -9.88
C CYS A 211 -14.74 -10.12 -8.61
N ALA A 212 -13.48 -9.74 -8.77
CA ALA A 212 -12.72 -9.06 -7.72
C ALA A 212 -11.61 -8.21 -8.34
N GLU A 213 -11.19 -7.19 -7.63
CA GLU A 213 -9.87 -6.59 -7.74
C GLU A 213 -9.00 -7.03 -6.56
N TRP A 214 -7.68 -6.96 -6.76
CA TRP A 214 -6.74 -7.08 -5.66
C TRP A 214 -5.65 -6.03 -5.81
N ILE A 215 -4.61 -6.27 -6.60
CA ILE A 215 -3.54 -5.29 -6.76
C ILE A 215 -3.02 -5.26 -8.20
N GLY A 216 -2.44 -6.37 -8.67
CA GLY A 216 -1.81 -6.44 -9.98
C GLY A 216 -1.21 -7.82 -10.24
N GLY A 217 -0.56 -7.96 -11.39
CA GLY A 217 -0.18 -9.26 -11.92
C GLY A 217 0.50 -10.21 -10.94
N GLU A 218 1.48 -9.74 -10.19
CA GLU A 218 2.24 -10.59 -9.25
C GLU A 218 1.39 -11.04 -8.06
N GLU A 219 0.71 -10.11 -7.39
CA GLU A 219 -0.10 -10.42 -6.22
C GLU A 219 -1.32 -11.27 -6.57
N ASP A 220 -1.96 -10.97 -7.71
CA ASP A 220 -3.13 -11.69 -8.20
C ASP A 220 -2.75 -13.12 -8.59
N LEU A 221 -1.57 -13.31 -9.21
CA LEU A 221 -1.02 -14.63 -9.52
C LEU A 221 -0.73 -15.45 -8.26
N ARG A 222 -0.13 -14.83 -7.24
CA ARG A 222 0.16 -15.49 -5.95
C ARG A 222 -1.09 -15.89 -5.19
N LEU A 223 -2.14 -15.08 -5.22
CA LEU A 223 -3.43 -15.43 -4.63
C LEU A 223 -4.19 -16.51 -5.42
N GLY A 224 -3.88 -16.69 -6.71
CA GLY A 224 -4.50 -17.71 -7.52
C GLY A 224 -5.73 -17.26 -8.31
N PHE A 225 -5.86 -15.96 -8.64
CA PHE A 225 -6.97 -15.41 -9.42
C PHE A 225 -7.15 -16.11 -10.76
N GLN A 226 -6.07 -16.53 -11.43
CA GLN A 226 -6.05 -17.27 -12.68
C GLN A 226 -6.76 -18.64 -12.61
N ASN A 227 -6.96 -19.17 -11.40
CA ASN A 227 -7.64 -20.46 -11.22
C ASN A 227 -9.16 -20.31 -11.26
N VAL A 228 -9.71 -19.11 -11.02
CA VAL A 228 -11.14 -18.83 -10.94
C VAL A 228 -11.67 -17.93 -12.04
N TRP A 229 -10.84 -17.00 -12.57
CA TRP A 229 -11.23 -16.07 -13.62
C TRP A 229 -10.22 -16.04 -14.76
N LYS A 230 -10.71 -15.63 -15.96
CA LYS A 230 -9.88 -15.57 -17.17
C LYS A 230 -9.86 -14.22 -17.85
N TYR A 231 -10.68 -13.26 -17.41
CA TYR A 231 -10.75 -11.92 -17.96
C TYR A 231 -10.13 -10.93 -16.96
N HIS A 232 -8.95 -10.44 -17.28
CA HIS A 232 -8.22 -9.47 -16.47
C HIS A 232 -8.19 -8.13 -17.20
N TYR A 233 -8.72 -7.09 -16.58
CA TYR A 233 -8.78 -5.76 -17.16
C TYR A 233 -7.78 -4.81 -16.50
N THR A 234 -7.08 -4.02 -17.31
CA THR A 234 -6.12 -3.01 -16.87
C THR A 234 -6.09 -1.82 -17.83
N PRO A 235 -5.81 -0.58 -17.36
CA PRO A 235 -5.67 -0.18 -15.97
C PRO A 235 -7.01 0.01 -15.26
N GLY A 236 -6.96 0.12 -13.92
CA GLY A 236 -8.06 0.65 -13.11
C GLY A 236 -7.89 2.14 -12.83
N MET A 237 -8.98 2.81 -12.41
CA MET A 237 -8.95 4.20 -11.91
C MET A 237 -9.28 4.28 -10.41
N HIS A 238 -9.55 3.14 -9.79
CA HIS A 238 -9.88 3.08 -8.36
C HIS A 238 -8.64 3.31 -7.49
N GLU A 239 -7.48 2.79 -7.90
CA GLU A 239 -6.22 2.92 -7.18
C GLU A 239 -5.03 3.00 -8.14
N ASN A 240 -4.87 4.15 -8.79
CA ASN A 240 -3.71 4.43 -9.65
C ASN A 240 -2.41 4.43 -8.88
N VAL A 241 -2.49 4.87 -7.64
CA VAL A 241 -1.44 4.86 -6.64
C VAL A 241 -2.07 4.31 -5.38
N THR A 242 -1.42 3.36 -4.76
CA THR A 242 -1.83 2.84 -3.46
C THR A 242 -0.65 2.89 -2.51
N ILE A 243 -0.87 3.48 -1.35
CA ILE A 243 0.10 3.56 -0.27
C ILE A 243 -0.44 2.79 0.92
N GLY A 244 0.27 1.73 1.31
CA GLY A 244 0.09 1.07 2.59
C GLY A 244 1.11 1.56 3.60
N GLU A 245 0.83 1.29 4.84
CA GLU A 245 1.53 1.86 5.98
C GLU A 245 2.08 0.84 6.95
N VAL A 246 3.01 1.29 7.76
CA VAL A 246 3.30 0.73 9.07
C VAL A 246 2.78 1.69 10.14
N ILE A 247 2.10 1.14 11.12
CA ILE A 247 1.60 1.88 12.28
C ILE A 247 2.22 1.31 13.55
N PHE A 248 2.54 2.18 14.50
CA PHE A 248 3.04 1.82 15.82
C PHE A 248 2.07 2.31 16.89
N ASN A 249 1.91 1.56 17.97
CA ASN A 249 1.27 2.11 19.16
C ASN A 249 2.07 3.34 19.61
N MET A 250 1.38 4.45 19.92
CA MET A 250 2.03 5.73 20.23
C MET A 250 2.87 5.68 21.51
N ASP A 251 2.46 4.89 22.52
CA ASP A 251 3.24 4.78 23.75
C ASP A 251 4.52 3.98 23.50
N VAL A 252 4.43 2.95 22.66
CA VAL A 252 5.61 2.22 22.16
C VAL A 252 6.51 3.16 21.39
N TRP A 253 5.97 3.90 20.42
CA TRP A 253 6.75 4.87 19.63
C TRP A 253 7.48 5.88 20.49
N LYS A 254 6.80 6.48 21.47
CA LYS A 254 7.38 7.46 22.39
C LYS A 254 8.43 6.87 23.34
N SER A 255 8.35 5.56 23.62
CA SER A 255 9.34 4.88 24.46
C SER A 255 10.63 4.52 23.73
N LEU A 256 10.60 4.56 22.38
CA LEU A 256 11.80 4.32 21.56
C LEU A 256 12.79 5.48 21.70
N LYS A 257 14.08 5.14 21.71
CA LYS A 257 15.13 6.14 21.64
C LYS A 257 15.05 6.93 20.32
N PRO A 258 15.49 8.20 20.28
CA PRO A 258 15.49 9.00 19.06
C PRO A 258 16.18 8.30 17.87
N GLU A 259 17.31 7.65 18.10
CA GLU A 259 18.02 6.88 17.07
C GLU A 259 17.20 5.72 16.50
N HIS A 260 16.41 5.01 17.32
CA HIS A 260 15.51 3.96 16.85
C HIS A 260 14.38 4.53 16.00
N GLN A 261 13.84 5.68 16.39
CA GLN A 261 12.80 6.37 15.59
C GLN A 261 13.35 6.79 14.22
N GLU A 262 14.58 7.30 14.15
CA GLU A 262 15.22 7.66 12.89
C GLU A 262 15.55 6.44 12.02
N MET A 263 15.96 5.31 12.61
CA MET A 263 16.15 4.04 11.89
C MET A 263 14.84 3.56 11.27
N ILE A 264 13.73 3.64 11.99
CA ILE A 264 12.40 3.27 11.49
C ILE A 264 11.97 4.16 10.32
N LYS A 265 12.10 5.49 10.44
CA LYS A 265 11.79 6.43 9.35
C LYS A 265 12.65 6.18 8.11
N SER A 266 13.96 5.97 8.31
CA SER A 266 14.90 5.68 7.21
C SER A 266 14.56 4.36 6.52
N ALA A 267 14.26 3.31 7.30
CA ALA A 267 13.85 2.01 6.76
C ALA A 267 12.52 2.11 6.01
N ALA A 268 11.56 2.93 6.48
CA ALA A 268 10.29 3.14 5.80
C ALA A 268 10.50 3.74 4.40
N ASN A 269 11.30 4.80 4.29
CA ASN A 269 11.61 5.45 3.03
C ASN A 269 12.40 4.53 2.08
N GLU A 270 13.39 3.80 2.58
CA GLU A 270 14.15 2.83 1.80
C GLU A 270 13.24 1.71 1.29
N THR A 271 12.42 1.14 2.16
CA THR A 271 11.49 0.06 1.82
C THR A 271 10.52 0.51 0.73
N PHE A 272 9.97 1.71 0.85
CA PHE A 272 9.09 2.28 -0.15
C PHE A 272 9.73 2.31 -1.54
N LEU A 273 10.91 2.90 -1.66
CA LEU A 273 11.60 3.05 -2.95
C LEU A 273 12.02 1.71 -3.56
N VAL A 274 12.63 0.84 -2.74
CA VAL A 274 13.12 -0.47 -3.19
C VAL A 274 11.95 -1.34 -3.65
N TRP A 275 10.81 -1.29 -2.92
CA TRP A 275 9.63 -2.07 -3.27
C TRP A 275 8.96 -1.57 -4.54
N TRP A 276 8.86 -0.26 -4.72
CA TRP A 276 8.35 0.32 -5.95
C TRP A 276 9.13 -0.15 -7.18
N ALA A 277 10.47 -0.14 -7.11
CA ALA A 277 11.32 -0.60 -8.19
C ALA A 277 11.19 -2.11 -8.44
N LYS A 278 11.19 -2.95 -7.39
CA LYS A 278 11.03 -4.40 -7.47
C LYS A 278 9.71 -4.78 -8.16
N TRP A 279 8.65 -4.13 -7.78
CA TRP A 279 7.31 -4.46 -8.25
C TRP A 279 7.07 -4.21 -9.74
N GLN A 280 7.71 -3.19 -10.31
CA GLN A 280 7.62 -2.95 -11.77
C GLN A 280 8.03 -4.20 -12.56
N ARG A 281 9.13 -4.81 -12.20
CA ARG A 281 9.64 -6.01 -12.86
C ARG A 281 8.78 -7.23 -12.57
N GLN A 282 8.43 -7.46 -11.32
CA GLN A 282 7.61 -8.61 -10.93
C GLN A 282 6.24 -8.63 -11.60
N ASN A 283 5.57 -7.49 -11.67
CA ASN A 283 4.28 -7.39 -12.36
C ASN A 283 4.40 -7.65 -13.86
N ALA A 284 5.46 -7.17 -14.52
CA ALA A 284 5.69 -7.45 -15.94
C ALA A 284 5.89 -8.95 -16.21
N ASP A 285 6.71 -9.62 -15.38
CA ASP A 285 6.94 -11.07 -15.49
C ASP A 285 5.65 -11.86 -15.20
N ALA A 286 4.88 -11.46 -14.19
CA ALA A 286 3.61 -12.10 -13.84
C ALA A 286 2.54 -11.97 -14.92
N LEU A 287 2.40 -10.80 -15.55
CA LEU A 287 1.48 -10.62 -16.67
C LEU A 287 1.80 -11.57 -17.83
N LYS A 288 3.08 -11.75 -18.15
CA LYS A 288 3.51 -12.73 -19.16
C LYS A 288 3.16 -14.17 -18.76
N ILE A 289 3.40 -14.54 -17.50
CA ILE A 289 3.05 -15.86 -16.98
C ILE A 289 1.52 -16.09 -17.05
N LEU A 290 0.74 -15.12 -16.65
CA LEU A 290 -0.73 -15.19 -16.70
C LEU A 290 -1.26 -15.44 -18.13
N GLN A 291 -0.67 -14.75 -19.12
CA GLN A 291 -1.06 -14.93 -20.52
C GLN A 291 -0.58 -16.29 -21.08
N GLU A 292 0.72 -16.59 -20.97
CA GLU A 292 1.35 -17.70 -21.67
C GLU A 292 1.07 -19.05 -21.00
N LYS A 293 1.06 -19.11 -19.65
CA LYS A 293 0.89 -20.38 -18.93
C LYS A 293 -0.54 -20.64 -18.46
N HIS A 294 -1.29 -19.57 -18.17
CA HIS A 294 -2.64 -19.72 -17.60
C HIS A 294 -3.77 -19.33 -18.56
N GLY A 295 -3.45 -18.87 -19.76
CA GLY A 295 -4.42 -18.49 -20.78
C GLY A 295 -5.33 -17.33 -20.36
N VAL A 296 -4.84 -16.45 -19.48
CA VAL A 296 -5.57 -15.26 -19.04
C VAL A 296 -5.65 -14.25 -20.18
N ARG A 297 -6.83 -13.73 -20.43
CA ARG A 297 -7.06 -12.65 -21.39
C ARG A 297 -6.88 -11.32 -20.69
N ILE A 298 -5.72 -10.69 -20.93
CA ILE A 298 -5.42 -9.34 -20.43
C ILE A 298 -6.00 -8.33 -21.43
N LEU A 299 -6.94 -7.52 -20.95
CA LEU A 299 -7.75 -6.62 -21.76
C LEU A 299 -7.61 -5.19 -21.28
N ARG A 300 -7.73 -4.24 -22.21
CA ARG A 300 -7.84 -2.83 -21.84
C ARG A 300 -9.20 -2.53 -21.24
N THR A 301 -9.21 -1.83 -20.13
CA THR A 301 -10.45 -1.33 -19.54
C THR A 301 -11.07 -0.29 -20.48
N PRO A 302 -12.37 -0.42 -20.82
CA PRO A 302 -13.04 0.55 -21.68
C PRO A 302 -12.94 1.99 -21.12
N PRO A 303 -12.56 2.98 -21.93
CA PRO A 303 -12.36 4.36 -21.46
C PRO A 303 -13.60 5.00 -20.84
N ASP A 304 -14.80 4.65 -21.31
CA ASP A 304 -16.07 5.13 -20.77
C ASP A 304 -16.28 4.69 -19.30
N ILE A 305 -15.83 3.49 -18.95
CA ILE A 305 -15.83 2.99 -17.56
C ILE A 305 -14.87 3.80 -16.71
N LEU A 306 -13.66 4.08 -17.20
CA LEU A 306 -12.67 4.87 -16.48
C LEU A 306 -13.17 6.31 -16.23
N TYR A 307 -13.77 6.94 -17.24
CA TYR A 307 -14.37 8.28 -17.11
C TYR A 307 -15.59 8.29 -16.18
N ALA A 308 -16.44 7.25 -16.24
CA ALA A 308 -17.56 7.14 -15.33
C ALA A 308 -17.10 6.99 -13.87
N PHE A 309 -16.01 6.24 -13.64
CA PHE A 309 -15.42 6.12 -12.31
C PHE A 309 -14.99 7.49 -11.77
N LEU A 310 -14.23 8.27 -12.55
CA LEU A 310 -13.77 9.61 -12.16
C LEU A 310 -14.93 10.54 -11.82
N LYS A 311 -15.95 10.60 -12.68
CA LYS A 311 -17.14 11.42 -12.45
C LYS A 311 -17.90 11.02 -11.19
N THR A 312 -18.03 9.71 -10.95
CA THR A 312 -18.72 9.21 -9.76
C THR A 312 -17.93 9.51 -8.50
N TRP A 313 -16.59 9.37 -8.57
CA TRP A 313 -15.73 9.75 -7.46
C TRP A 313 -15.80 11.25 -7.13
N ASP A 314 -15.79 12.13 -8.13
CA ASP A 314 -15.91 13.58 -7.90
C ASP A 314 -17.19 13.94 -7.14
N VAL A 315 -18.31 13.28 -7.45
CA VAL A 315 -19.58 13.48 -6.72
C VAL A 315 -19.44 13.02 -5.26
N ILE A 316 -18.89 11.81 -5.04
CA ILE A 316 -18.70 11.25 -3.69
C ILE A 316 -17.74 12.13 -2.89
N ALA A 317 -16.64 12.56 -3.48
CA ALA A 317 -15.66 13.42 -2.81
C ALA A 317 -16.24 14.77 -2.41
N ALA A 318 -17.10 15.37 -3.25
CA ALA A 318 -17.81 16.61 -2.93
C ALA A 318 -18.81 16.40 -1.77
N GLU A 319 -19.58 15.30 -1.78
CA GLU A 319 -20.51 14.95 -0.71
C GLU A 319 -19.79 14.73 0.62
N GLU A 320 -18.68 14.00 0.61
CA GLU A 320 -17.90 13.73 1.83
C GLU A 320 -17.17 14.98 2.34
N GLY A 321 -16.68 15.82 1.42
CA GLY A 321 -16.10 17.12 1.77
C GLY A 321 -17.12 18.09 2.41
N ALA A 322 -18.39 18.02 2.00
CA ALA A 322 -19.47 18.81 2.62
C ALA A 322 -19.81 18.32 4.05
N LYS A 323 -19.62 17.03 4.34
CA LYS A 323 -19.91 16.43 5.65
C LYS A 323 -18.72 16.53 6.62
N SER A 324 -17.49 16.48 6.12
CA SER A 324 -16.27 16.42 6.92
C SER A 324 -15.31 17.54 6.55
N PRO A 325 -15.11 18.54 7.43
CA PRO A 325 -14.10 19.59 7.23
C PRO A 325 -12.69 19.00 7.09
N PHE A 326 -12.38 17.91 7.79
CA PHE A 326 -11.09 17.24 7.67
C PHE A 326 -10.92 16.59 6.29
N PHE A 327 -11.93 15.84 5.81
CA PHE A 327 -11.89 15.27 4.46
C PHE A 327 -11.62 16.36 3.41
N LYS A 328 -12.41 17.46 3.48
CA LYS A 328 -12.26 18.60 2.59
C LYS A 328 -10.85 19.21 2.65
N LYS A 329 -10.32 19.43 3.84
CA LYS A 329 -8.98 20.00 4.06
C LYS A 329 -7.89 19.18 3.36
N VAL A 330 -7.92 17.85 3.54
CA VAL A 330 -6.90 16.95 2.96
C VAL A 330 -7.07 16.84 1.43
N HIS A 331 -8.31 16.66 0.98
CA HIS A 331 -8.63 16.56 -0.46
C HIS A 331 -8.28 17.84 -1.22
N ASP A 332 -8.53 19.01 -0.64
CA ASP A 332 -8.14 20.31 -1.21
C ASP A 332 -6.60 20.46 -1.26
N SER A 333 -5.88 19.99 -0.22
CA SER A 333 -4.41 19.96 -0.22
C SER A 333 -3.85 19.09 -1.36
N GLN A 334 -4.42 17.89 -1.58
CA GLN A 334 -4.05 17.01 -2.69
C GLN A 334 -4.31 17.71 -4.05
N ARG A 335 -5.46 18.33 -4.21
CA ARG A 335 -5.82 19.07 -5.43
C ARG A 335 -4.88 20.24 -5.67
N ALA A 336 -4.56 21.02 -4.65
CA ALA A 336 -3.66 22.15 -4.75
C ALA A 336 -2.25 21.72 -5.18
N TYR A 337 -1.70 20.67 -4.54
CA TYR A 337 -0.40 20.13 -4.92
C TYR A 337 -0.40 19.58 -6.35
N ALA A 338 -1.39 18.78 -6.71
CA ALA A 338 -1.52 18.20 -8.05
C ALA A 338 -1.67 19.28 -9.14
N SER A 339 -2.37 20.38 -8.86
CA SER A 339 -2.56 21.49 -9.83
C SER A 339 -1.27 22.17 -10.24
N LEU A 340 -0.21 22.06 -9.42
CA LEU A 340 1.13 22.55 -9.72
C LEU A 340 1.98 21.48 -10.40
N VAL A 341 2.09 20.29 -9.80
CA VAL A 341 3.07 19.28 -10.25
C VAL A 341 2.64 18.56 -11.52
N VAL A 342 1.34 18.24 -11.68
CA VAL A 342 0.87 17.44 -12.80
C VAL A 342 0.99 18.20 -14.15
N PRO A 343 0.55 19.48 -14.28
CA PRO A 343 0.77 20.25 -15.52
C PRO A 343 2.25 20.51 -15.79
N ALA A 344 3.03 20.87 -14.75
CA ALA A 344 4.46 21.12 -14.88
C ALA A 344 5.20 19.89 -15.40
N LYS A 345 4.90 18.70 -14.86
CA LYS A 345 5.48 17.44 -15.28
C LYS A 345 5.16 17.11 -16.75
N ARG A 346 3.92 17.32 -17.19
CA ARG A 346 3.53 17.16 -18.60
C ARG A 346 4.31 18.05 -19.56
N PHE A 347 4.71 19.22 -19.10
CA PHE A 347 5.50 20.16 -19.89
C PHE A 347 7.00 19.85 -19.86
N MET A 348 7.54 19.53 -18.68
CA MET A 348 8.99 19.35 -18.48
C MET A 348 9.49 17.95 -18.89
N PHE A 349 8.68 16.93 -18.67
CA PHE A 349 9.11 15.55 -18.91
C PHE A 349 8.76 15.12 -20.34
N PRO A 350 9.69 14.43 -21.04
CA PRO A 350 9.33 13.86 -22.33
C PRO A 350 8.21 12.83 -22.14
N PRO A 351 7.25 12.75 -23.07
CA PRO A 351 6.22 11.72 -22.97
C PRO A 351 6.87 10.34 -23.12
N TYR A 352 6.97 9.59 -22.04
CA TYR A 352 7.60 8.25 -22.06
C TYR A 352 6.93 7.32 -23.07
N SER A 353 5.64 7.49 -23.34
CA SER A 353 4.92 6.79 -24.41
C SER A 353 5.51 7.03 -25.79
N PHE A 354 6.12 8.20 -26.04
CA PHE A 354 6.77 8.50 -27.33
C PHE A 354 7.95 7.57 -27.59
N ALA A 355 8.87 7.43 -26.61
CA ALA A 355 10.00 6.51 -26.71
C ALA A 355 9.54 5.04 -26.65
N ALA A 356 8.55 4.73 -25.79
CA ALA A 356 8.00 3.39 -25.71
C ALA A 356 7.40 2.95 -27.06
N ASN A 357 6.63 3.80 -27.72
CA ASN A 357 6.05 3.50 -29.03
C ASN A 357 7.08 3.39 -30.14
N TYR A 358 8.22 4.07 -30.01
CA TYR A 358 9.34 3.95 -30.95
C TYR A 358 10.03 2.59 -30.83
N TYR A 359 10.36 2.16 -29.60
CA TYR A 359 11.08 0.90 -29.37
C TYR A 359 10.14 -0.31 -29.33
N TRP A 360 8.92 -0.14 -28.84
CA TRP A 360 7.95 -1.21 -28.55
C TRP A 360 6.55 -0.81 -29.09
N PRO A 361 6.37 -0.72 -30.44
CA PRO A 361 5.09 -0.30 -31.01
C PRO A 361 3.95 -1.27 -30.61
N GLU A 362 2.79 -0.70 -30.28
CA GLU A 362 1.58 -1.49 -30.03
C GLU A 362 1.21 -2.28 -31.29
N GLY A 363 1.04 -3.62 -31.16
CA GLY A 363 0.73 -4.50 -32.31
C GLY A 363 1.88 -5.42 -32.77
N GLY A 364 3.04 -5.40 -32.07
CA GLY A 364 4.15 -6.32 -32.30
C GLY A 364 4.97 -6.05 -33.57
N ALA A 365 5.96 -6.88 -33.85
CA ALA A 365 7.04 -6.73 -34.84
C ALA A 365 6.64 -6.45 -36.32
N LYS A 366 5.35 -6.41 -36.67
CA LYS A 366 4.90 -6.04 -38.02
C LYS A 366 5.08 -4.55 -38.35
N ALA A 367 5.29 -3.69 -37.36
CA ALA A 367 5.51 -2.25 -37.59
C ALA A 367 6.97 -1.92 -37.96
N ALA A 368 7.93 -2.70 -37.50
CA ALA A 368 9.36 -2.51 -37.79
C ALA A 368 9.76 -2.84 -39.24
N ALA A 369 9.00 -3.68 -39.92
CA ALA A 369 9.29 -4.11 -41.30
C ALA A 369 8.82 -3.10 -42.39
N LYS A 370 8.06 -2.04 -42.05
CA LYS A 370 7.59 -1.01 -43.02
C LYS A 370 8.47 0.24 -43.05
N LYS A 371 9.61 0.27 -42.36
CA LYS A 371 10.54 1.40 -42.33
C LYS A 371 11.93 1.04 -42.85
N LYS A 372 12.02 0.10 -43.81
CA LYS A 372 13.21 -0.07 -44.67
C LYS A 372 12.88 0.26 -46.09
#